data_ce4db5854d50c7f80e7a8cda8717ffc9
#
_entry.id   ce4db5854d50c7f80e7a8cda8717ffc9
#
_cell.length_a   1.000
_cell.length_b   1.000
_cell.length_c   1.000
_cell.angle_alpha   90.00
_cell.angle_beta   90.00
_cell.angle_gamma   90.00
#
_symmetry.space_group_name_H-M   'P 1'
#
loop_
_entity.id
_entity.type
_entity.pdbx_description
1 polymer ?
#
loop_
_entity_poly.entity_id
_entity_poly.type
_entity_poly.pdbx_seq_one_letter_code
_entity_poly.pdbx_strand_id
1 'polypeptide(L)'
;MRTMRVLWSTLRLQMKQTFVRPMFQFCMLVNPVLNTVLIYEMFRNSGQADFASYAILGAGLMGLWSCICFSSAGDLNRERYLGTLSLLFAVPASFRTVVWGKVLGNTVLALGTLLISWLTAGLLYGAWILPAEPWYILLALLAVVVCFLFVSVLTAWLLTLSRKTALYMNCIEVPVVLLCGFVVPVEQLPGWAQAAANLLPPTWAVRLLRQTVAAELSGFWRNLGILVLSTALFAGLARLLYGVIEKQVRVLGNLEVF
;
A
#
# COMPACT_ATOMS: atom_id res chain seq x y z
N MET A 1 11.48 21.72 14.56
CA MET A 1 11.04 22.56 13.42
C MET A 1 11.71 22.19 12.09
N ARG A 2 13.03 21.94 12.05
CA ARG A 2 13.78 21.61 10.80
C ARG A 2 13.32 20.30 10.15
N THR A 3 13.10 19.24 10.93
CA THR A 3 12.67 17.90 10.47
C THR A 3 11.28 17.93 9.81
N MET A 4 10.33 18.67 10.38
CA MET A 4 8.98 18.80 9.82
C MET A 4 8.97 19.56 8.49
N ARG A 5 9.80 20.59 8.35
CA ARG A 5 9.95 21.31 7.07
C ARG A 5 10.54 20.41 5.99
N VAL A 6 11.56 19.60 6.33
CA VAL A 6 12.16 18.63 5.40
C VAL A 6 11.13 17.58 4.99
N LEU A 7 10.38 17.02 5.93
CA LEU A 7 9.34 16.03 5.65
C LEU A 7 8.25 16.61 4.74
N TRP A 8 7.75 17.81 5.03
CA TRP A 8 6.71 18.46 4.23
C TRP A 8 7.20 18.84 2.82
N SER A 9 8.41 19.39 2.70
CA SER A 9 8.98 19.73 1.40
C SER A 9 9.24 18.49 0.54
N THR A 10 9.74 17.41 1.15
CA THR A 10 9.95 16.14 0.46
C THR A 10 8.63 15.51 0.02
N LEU A 11 7.62 15.51 0.88
CA LEU A 11 6.27 15.02 0.55
C LEU A 11 5.70 15.76 -0.66
N ARG A 12 5.71 17.09 -0.61
CA ARG A 12 5.18 17.93 -1.71
C ARG A 12 5.94 17.74 -3.02
N LEU A 13 7.27 17.66 -2.95
CA LEU A 13 8.11 17.39 -4.11
C LEU A 13 7.82 16.01 -4.69
N GLN A 14 7.71 15.00 -3.83
CA GLN A 14 7.40 13.63 -4.22
C GLN A 14 6.05 13.53 -4.93
N MET A 15 5.01 14.15 -4.37
CA MET A 15 3.68 14.15 -5.00
C MET A 15 3.74 14.72 -6.43
N LYS A 16 4.45 15.84 -6.62
CA LYS A 16 4.62 16.43 -7.96
C LYS A 16 5.39 15.52 -8.91
N GLN A 17 6.49 14.94 -8.45
CA GLN A 17 7.33 14.06 -9.27
C GLN A 17 6.63 12.76 -9.63
N THR A 18 5.90 12.17 -8.69
CA THR A 18 5.23 10.88 -8.88
C THR A 18 4.02 11.04 -9.79
N PHE A 19 3.24 12.11 -9.62
CA PHE A 19 2.05 12.35 -10.45
C PHE A 19 2.35 12.53 -11.94
N VAL A 20 3.53 13.04 -12.30
CA VAL A 20 3.96 13.23 -13.70
C VAL A 20 4.41 11.91 -14.36
N ARG A 21 4.64 10.84 -13.58
CA ARG A 21 5.14 9.56 -14.12
C ARG A 21 4.04 8.78 -14.81
N PRO A 22 4.21 8.37 -16.10
CA PRO A 22 3.19 7.64 -16.84
C PRO A 22 2.79 6.32 -16.17
N MET A 23 3.76 5.57 -15.63
CA MET A 23 3.49 4.31 -14.93
C MET A 23 2.62 4.52 -13.68
N PHE A 24 2.88 5.59 -12.92
CA PHE A 24 2.06 5.91 -11.75
C PHE A 24 0.66 6.36 -12.15
N GLN A 25 0.55 7.19 -13.19
CA GLN A 25 -0.75 7.60 -13.74
C GLN A 25 -1.57 6.38 -14.18
N PHE A 26 -0.94 5.42 -14.85
CA PHE A 26 -1.60 4.17 -15.23
C PHE A 26 -2.09 3.40 -14.00
N CYS A 27 -1.24 3.17 -13.00
CA CYS A 27 -1.61 2.46 -11.78
C CYS A 27 -2.68 3.20 -10.96
N MET A 28 -2.69 4.53 -10.99
CA MET A 28 -3.64 5.33 -10.22
C MET A 28 -4.99 5.50 -10.93
N LEU A 29 -4.99 5.73 -12.25
CA LEU A 29 -6.19 6.08 -13.00
C LEU A 29 -6.79 4.88 -13.74
N VAL A 30 -5.98 4.17 -14.51
CA VAL A 30 -6.46 3.11 -15.41
C VAL A 30 -6.66 1.79 -14.69
N ASN A 31 -5.68 1.39 -13.87
CA ASN A 31 -5.72 0.10 -13.17
C ASN A 31 -6.93 -0.06 -12.23
N PRO A 32 -7.33 0.93 -11.39
CA PRO A 32 -8.55 0.81 -10.58
C PRO A 32 -9.81 0.67 -11.41
N VAL A 33 -9.90 1.37 -12.56
CA VAL A 33 -11.05 1.26 -13.47
C VAL A 33 -11.15 -0.15 -14.04
N LEU A 34 -10.04 -0.65 -14.60
CA LEU A 34 -9.99 -1.99 -15.18
C LEU A 34 -10.29 -3.08 -14.15
N ASN A 35 -9.67 -3.00 -12.97
CA ASN A 35 -9.90 -3.97 -11.91
C ASN A 35 -11.34 -3.91 -11.38
N THR A 36 -11.94 -2.72 -11.25
CA THR A 36 -13.32 -2.58 -10.82
C THR A 36 -14.28 -3.24 -11.82
N VAL A 37 -14.10 -2.98 -13.12
CA VAL A 37 -14.91 -3.59 -14.17
C VAL A 37 -14.71 -5.11 -14.17
N LEU A 38 -13.46 -5.57 -14.14
CA LEU A 38 -13.15 -6.99 -14.20
C LEU A 38 -13.72 -7.76 -13.00
N ILE A 39 -13.50 -7.28 -11.77
CA ILE A 39 -13.99 -7.96 -10.57
C ILE A 39 -15.52 -7.87 -10.50
N TYR A 40 -16.11 -6.74 -10.88
CA TYR A 40 -17.56 -6.58 -10.89
C TYR A 40 -18.22 -7.59 -11.85
N GLU A 41 -17.72 -7.70 -13.09
CA GLU A 41 -18.27 -8.66 -14.06
C GLU A 41 -18.03 -10.13 -13.66
N MET A 42 -16.87 -10.44 -13.04
CA MET A 42 -16.62 -11.79 -12.51
C MET A 42 -17.63 -12.22 -11.46
N PHE A 43 -18.01 -11.32 -10.56
CA PHE A 43 -18.87 -11.65 -9.43
C PHE A 43 -20.35 -11.34 -9.68
N ARG A 44 -20.71 -10.65 -10.76
CA ARG A 44 -22.09 -10.28 -11.10
C ARG A 44 -23.07 -11.45 -11.10
N ASN A 45 -22.62 -12.62 -11.58
CA ASN A 45 -23.43 -13.83 -11.68
C ASN A 45 -23.18 -14.83 -10.54
N SER A 46 -22.43 -14.46 -9.51
CA SER A 46 -22.05 -15.37 -8.41
C SER A 46 -23.17 -15.61 -7.39
N GLY A 47 -24.27 -14.88 -7.47
CA GLY A 47 -25.40 -14.99 -6.53
C GLY A 47 -25.13 -14.44 -5.13
N GLN A 48 -23.98 -13.76 -4.91
CA GLN A 48 -23.65 -13.13 -3.63
C GLN A 48 -24.31 -11.74 -3.55
N ALA A 49 -25.07 -11.47 -2.49
CA ALA A 49 -25.81 -10.21 -2.32
C ALA A 49 -24.88 -8.97 -2.25
N ASP A 50 -23.68 -9.10 -1.67
CA ASP A 50 -22.76 -7.98 -1.42
C ASP A 50 -21.58 -7.93 -2.41
N PHE A 51 -21.70 -8.56 -3.58
CA PHE A 51 -20.59 -8.64 -4.54
C PHE A 51 -20.09 -7.27 -5.01
N ALA A 52 -20.96 -6.28 -5.12
CA ALA A 52 -20.61 -4.93 -5.56
C ALA A 52 -19.64 -4.25 -4.58
N SER A 53 -19.95 -4.33 -3.28
CA SER A 53 -19.09 -3.81 -2.21
C SER A 53 -17.72 -4.51 -2.23
N TYR A 54 -17.74 -5.80 -2.46
CA TYR A 54 -16.53 -6.63 -2.54
C TYR A 54 -15.64 -6.23 -3.71
N ALA A 55 -16.23 -6.03 -4.89
CA ALA A 55 -15.54 -5.64 -6.10
C ALA A 55 -14.90 -4.25 -5.98
N ILE A 56 -15.66 -3.28 -5.46
CA ILE A 56 -15.23 -1.89 -5.36
C ILE A 56 -14.07 -1.74 -4.39
N LEU A 57 -14.21 -2.28 -3.17
CA LEU A 57 -13.17 -2.23 -2.17
C LEU A 57 -11.93 -3.01 -2.59
N GLY A 58 -12.12 -4.20 -3.15
CA GLY A 58 -11.04 -5.03 -3.65
C GLY A 58 -10.22 -4.34 -4.73
N ALA A 59 -10.88 -3.82 -5.77
CA ALA A 59 -10.24 -3.11 -6.86
C ALA A 59 -9.50 -1.84 -6.40
N GLY A 60 -10.12 -1.05 -5.52
CA GLY A 60 -9.52 0.15 -4.98
C GLY A 60 -8.27 -0.15 -4.12
N LEU A 61 -8.33 -1.19 -3.28
CA LEU A 61 -7.20 -1.62 -2.46
C LEU A 61 -6.08 -2.27 -3.28
N MET A 62 -6.41 -3.01 -4.35
CA MET A 62 -5.42 -3.49 -5.32
C MET A 62 -4.69 -2.33 -5.98
N GLY A 63 -5.43 -1.32 -6.45
CA GLY A 63 -4.84 -0.12 -7.03
C GLY A 63 -3.93 0.62 -6.04
N LEU A 64 -4.37 0.77 -4.80
CA LEU A 64 -3.60 1.37 -3.72
C LEU A 64 -2.30 0.59 -3.47
N TRP A 65 -2.39 -0.75 -3.38
CA TRP A 65 -1.23 -1.61 -3.18
C TRP A 65 -0.24 -1.52 -4.35
N SER A 66 -0.71 -1.62 -5.59
CA SER A 66 0.12 -1.50 -6.80
C SER A 66 0.80 -0.14 -6.88
N CYS A 67 0.08 0.96 -6.63
CA CYS A 67 0.66 2.30 -6.59
C CYS A 67 1.78 2.41 -5.55
N ILE A 68 1.59 1.85 -4.35
CA ILE A 68 2.57 1.87 -3.28
C ILE A 68 3.80 1.05 -3.64
N CYS A 69 3.63 -0.18 -4.15
CA CYS A 69 4.72 -1.04 -4.56
C CYS A 69 5.57 -0.38 -5.65
N PHE A 70 4.95 0.08 -6.73
CA PHE A 70 5.68 0.66 -7.86
C PHE A 70 6.32 2.01 -7.51
N SER A 71 5.67 2.84 -6.70
CA SER A 71 6.22 4.15 -6.36
C SER A 71 7.30 4.08 -5.28
N SER A 72 7.03 3.44 -4.16
CA SER A 72 7.96 3.49 -3.01
C SER A 72 9.25 2.71 -3.26
N ALA A 73 9.15 1.52 -3.85
CA ALA A 73 10.30 0.72 -4.21
C ALA A 73 11.02 1.27 -5.44
N GLY A 74 10.25 1.72 -6.45
CA GLY A 74 10.79 2.32 -7.66
C GLY A 74 11.55 3.62 -7.43
N ASP A 75 11.14 4.42 -6.43
CA ASP A 75 11.79 5.69 -6.12
C ASP A 75 13.23 5.52 -5.62
N LEU A 76 13.47 4.60 -4.69
CA LEU A 76 14.82 4.33 -4.20
C LEU A 76 15.72 3.74 -5.27
N ASN A 77 15.17 2.85 -6.10
CA ASN A 77 15.90 2.28 -7.23
C ASN A 77 16.27 3.34 -8.27
N ARG A 78 15.36 4.27 -8.54
CA ARG A 78 15.61 5.41 -9.45
C ARG A 78 16.71 6.32 -8.94
N GLU A 79 16.72 6.66 -7.65
CA GLU A 79 17.80 7.45 -7.04
C GLU A 79 19.16 6.75 -7.20
N ARG A 80 19.18 5.42 -7.13
CA ARG A 80 20.37 4.62 -7.41
C ARG A 80 20.81 4.75 -8.87
N TYR A 81 19.90 4.55 -9.84
CA TYR A 81 20.21 4.65 -11.26
C TYR A 81 20.67 6.07 -11.67
N LEU A 82 20.14 7.10 -11.04
CA LEU A 82 20.53 8.49 -11.30
C LEU A 82 21.82 8.90 -10.57
N GLY A 83 22.41 8.03 -9.73
CA GLY A 83 23.56 8.35 -8.91
C GLY A 83 23.29 9.39 -7.81
N THR A 84 22.00 9.75 -7.58
CA THR A 84 21.60 10.76 -6.60
C THR A 84 21.47 10.20 -5.18
N LEU A 85 21.53 8.88 -5.03
CA LEU A 85 21.43 8.22 -3.73
C LEU A 85 22.57 8.66 -2.79
N SER A 86 23.80 8.80 -3.29
CA SER A 86 24.96 9.31 -2.54
C SER A 86 24.75 10.75 -2.04
N LEU A 87 24.14 11.60 -2.87
CA LEU A 87 23.80 12.96 -2.50
C LEU A 87 22.76 13.02 -1.37
N LEU A 88 21.80 12.10 -1.36
CA LEU A 88 20.80 12.01 -0.28
C LEU A 88 21.42 11.67 1.07
N PHE A 89 22.53 10.93 1.10
CA PHE A 89 23.29 10.68 2.33
C PHE A 89 24.21 11.84 2.74
N ALA A 90 24.63 12.67 1.79
CA ALA A 90 25.47 13.83 2.04
C ALA A 90 24.71 15.05 2.59
N VAL A 91 23.37 15.11 2.37
CA VAL A 91 22.53 16.20 2.85
C VAL A 91 22.43 16.18 4.39
N PRO A 92 22.42 17.32 5.10
CA PRO A 92 22.31 17.40 6.56
C PRO A 92 20.89 17.05 7.10
N ALA A 93 20.06 16.40 6.29
CA ALA A 93 18.77 15.84 6.66
C ALA A 93 18.93 14.33 6.87
N SER A 94 18.24 13.76 7.88
CA SER A 94 18.30 12.32 8.04
C SER A 94 17.66 11.62 6.83
N PHE A 95 18.37 10.70 6.21
CA PHE A 95 17.89 9.89 5.09
C PHE A 95 16.54 9.25 5.38
N ARG A 96 16.36 8.82 6.63
CA ARG A 96 15.09 8.30 7.13
C ARG A 96 13.93 9.28 6.92
N THR A 97 14.11 10.58 7.25
CA THR A 97 13.05 11.59 7.09
C THR A 97 12.68 11.79 5.62
N VAL A 98 13.67 11.73 4.72
CA VAL A 98 13.44 11.85 3.28
C VAL A 98 12.62 10.67 2.77
N VAL A 99 12.97 9.43 3.15
CA VAL A 99 12.21 8.23 2.75
C VAL A 99 10.78 8.27 3.28
N TRP A 100 10.58 8.66 4.54
CA TRP A 100 9.23 8.82 5.09
C TRP A 100 8.41 9.86 4.32
N GLY A 101 9.01 11.00 3.95
CA GLY A 101 8.34 12.02 3.13
C GLY A 101 7.94 11.50 1.76
N LYS A 102 8.80 10.71 1.11
CA LYS A 102 8.50 10.08 -0.18
C LYS A 102 7.36 9.07 -0.07
N VAL A 103 7.44 8.16 0.91
CA VAL A 103 6.41 7.13 1.11
C VAL A 103 5.06 7.75 1.45
N LEU A 104 5.03 8.75 2.34
CA LEU A 104 3.80 9.48 2.67
C LEU A 104 3.19 10.16 1.43
N GLY A 105 4.00 10.84 0.62
CA GLY A 105 3.53 11.47 -0.61
C GLY A 105 2.91 10.49 -1.60
N ASN A 106 3.54 9.34 -1.78
CA ASN A 106 3.04 8.27 -2.64
C ASN A 106 1.75 7.65 -2.08
N THR A 107 1.67 7.44 -0.76
CA THR A 107 0.48 6.87 -0.10
C THR A 107 -0.72 7.81 -0.22
N VAL A 108 -0.53 9.11 -0.02
CA VAL A 108 -1.60 10.11 -0.18
C VAL A 108 -2.15 10.11 -1.61
N LEU A 109 -1.27 10.06 -2.63
CA LEU A 109 -1.71 9.96 -4.02
C LEU A 109 -2.42 8.62 -4.31
N ALA A 110 -1.90 7.53 -3.76
CA ALA A 110 -2.48 6.19 -3.95
C ALA A 110 -3.89 6.06 -3.37
N LEU A 111 -4.28 6.86 -2.36
CA LEU A 111 -5.67 6.91 -1.87
C LEU A 111 -6.67 7.31 -2.96
N GLY A 112 -6.22 8.02 -3.99
CA GLY A 112 -7.04 8.33 -5.14
C GLY A 112 -7.60 7.10 -5.86
N THR A 113 -6.94 5.95 -5.77
CA THR A 113 -7.42 4.68 -6.39
C THR A 113 -8.73 4.21 -5.77
N LEU A 114 -8.93 4.38 -4.46
CA LEU A 114 -10.19 4.05 -3.78
C LEU A 114 -11.33 4.93 -4.29
N LEU A 115 -11.09 6.24 -4.45
CA LEU A 115 -12.08 7.17 -4.99
C LEU A 115 -12.42 6.83 -6.45
N ILE A 116 -11.42 6.52 -7.27
CA ILE A 116 -11.62 6.17 -8.68
C ILE A 116 -12.41 4.87 -8.80
N SER A 117 -12.08 3.85 -8.00
CA SER A 117 -12.82 2.59 -7.98
C SER A 117 -14.29 2.80 -7.57
N TRP A 118 -14.52 3.59 -6.53
CA TRP A 118 -15.88 3.93 -6.07
C TRP A 118 -16.68 4.72 -7.13
N LEU A 119 -16.05 5.73 -7.76
CA LEU A 119 -16.68 6.49 -8.85
C LEU A 119 -16.97 5.62 -10.07
N THR A 120 -16.04 4.75 -10.45
CA THR A 120 -16.22 3.83 -11.60
C THR A 120 -17.42 2.92 -11.38
N ALA A 121 -17.55 2.33 -10.20
CA ALA A 121 -18.66 1.46 -9.88
C ALA A 121 -20.00 2.21 -9.81
N GLY A 122 -20.01 3.40 -9.22
CA GLY A 122 -21.20 4.25 -9.17
C GLY A 122 -21.67 4.70 -10.55
N LEU A 123 -20.73 5.12 -11.43
CA LEU A 123 -21.08 5.64 -12.75
C LEU A 123 -21.43 4.55 -13.77
N LEU A 124 -20.72 3.42 -13.77
CA LEU A 124 -20.94 2.37 -14.75
C LEU A 124 -22.07 1.41 -14.36
N TYR A 125 -22.19 1.12 -13.07
CA TYR A 125 -23.08 0.07 -12.57
C TYR A 125 -24.18 0.59 -11.63
N GLY A 126 -24.19 1.87 -11.31
CA GLY A 126 -25.13 2.45 -10.34
C GLY A 126 -24.91 1.97 -8.90
N ALA A 127 -23.78 1.29 -8.63
CA ALA A 127 -23.46 0.71 -7.34
C ALA A 127 -22.80 1.74 -6.41
N TRP A 128 -23.61 2.58 -5.80
CA TRP A 128 -23.16 3.56 -4.83
C TRP A 128 -23.11 2.93 -3.44
N ILE A 129 -21.91 2.69 -2.93
CA ILE A 129 -21.72 2.24 -1.56
C ILE A 129 -21.74 3.48 -0.67
N LEU A 130 -22.78 3.60 0.13
CA LEU A 130 -22.88 4.60 1.18
C LEU A 130 -22.64 3.90 2.51
N PRO A 131 -21.66 4.35 3.29
CA PRO A 131 -21.39 3.76 4.60
C PRO A 131 -22.56 4.01 5.56
N ALA A 132 -23.02 2.96 6.23
CA ALA A 132 -24.04 3.08 7.25
C ALA A 132 -23.53 3.92 8.46
N GLU A 133 -22.26 3.75 8.81
CA GLU A 133 -21.63 4.40 9.96
C GLU A 133 -20.33 5.11 9.53
N PRO A 134 -20.37 6.44 9.24
CA PRO A 134 -19.24 7.16 8.65
C PRO A 134 -18.02 7.22 9.58
N TRP A 135 -18.23 7.17 10.91
CA TRP A 135 -17.15 7.21 11.87
C TRP A 135 -16.27 5.94 11.83
N TYR A 136 -16.88 4.77 11.71
CA TYR A 136 -16.15 3.50 11.64
C TYR A 136 -15.36 3.38 10.34
N ILE A 137 -15.90 3.86 9.21
CA ILE A 137 -15.17 3.89 7.95
C ILE A 137 -13.97 4.84 8.02
N LEU A 138 -14.14 6.03 8.61
CA LEU A 138 -13.02 6.97 8.76
C LEU A 138 -11.89 6.35 9.61
N LEU A 139 -12.24 5.68 10.72
CA LEU A 139 -11.29 5.00 11.58
C LEU A 139 -10.60 3.83 10.83
N ALA A 140 -11.37 3.04 10.10
CA ALA A 140 -10.86 1.93 9.29
C ALA A 140 -9.91 2.42 8.19
N LEU A 141 -10.29 3.45 7.44
CA LEU A 141 -9.44 4.06 6.41
C LEU A 141 -8.12 4.58 7.01
N LEU A 142 -8.18 5.26 8.14
CA LEU A 142 -6.98 5.75 8.81
C LEU A 142 -6.07 4.59 9.23
N ALA A 143 -6.63 3.53 9.80
CA ALA A 143 -5.88 2.34 10.17
C ALA A 143 -5.26 1.63 8.95
N VAL A 144 -6.01 1.53 7.84
CA VAL A 144 -5.54 0.98 6.57
C VAL A 144 -4.39 1.80 6.00
N VAL A 145 -4.51 3.12 5.97
CA VAL A 145 -3.44 4.02 5.49
C VAL A 145 -2.17 3.83 6.31
N VAL A 146 -2.29 3.78 7.63
CA VAL A 146 -1.14 3.55 8.52
C VAL A 146 -0.52 2.17 8.25
N CYS A 147 -1.34 1.13 8.10
CA CYS A 147 -0.88 -0.22 7.77
C CYS A 147 -0.10 -0.24 6.46
N PHE A 148 -0.69 0.25 5.38
CA PHE A 148 -0.06 0.26 4.06
C PHE A 148 1.22 1.11 4.03
N LEU A 149 1.26 2.19 4.81
CA LEU A 149 2.44 3.04 4.94
C LEU A 149 3.62 2.26 5.56
N PHE A 150 3.41 1.51 6.64
CA PHE A 150 4.48 0.72 7.26
C PHE A 150 4.90 -0.47 6.40
N VAL A 151 3.95 -1.15 5.76
CA VAL A 151 4.26 -2.22 4.80
C VAL A 151 5.06 -1.67 3.62
N SER A 152 4.69 -0.49 3.10
CA SER A 152 5.42 0.21 2.03
C SER A 152 6.85 0.56 2.43
N VAL A 153 7.06 1.07 3.64
CA VAL A 153 8.42 1.35 4.15
C VAL A 153 9.24 0.06 4.25
N LEU A 154 8.64 -1.02 4.75
CA LEU A 154 9.32 -2.31 4.86
C LEU A 154 9.71 -2.85 3.47
N THR A 155 8.78 -2.84 2.51
CA THR A 155 9.06 -3.28 1.13
C THR A 155 10.11 -2.40 0.46
N ALA A 156 10.07 -1.09 0.66
CA ALA A 156 11.09 -0.18 0.15
C ALA A 156 12.49 -0.52 0.68
N TRP A 157 12.63 -0.82 1.98
CA TRP A 157 13.91 -1.25 2.56
C TRP A 157 14.36 -2.62 2.04
N LEU A 158 13.47 -3.60 1.96
CA LEU A 158 13.78 -4.92 1.41
C LEU A 158 14.29 -4.84 -0.03
N LEU A 159 13.64 -4.03 -0.85
CA LEU A 159 13.99 -3.89 -2.26
C LEU A 159 15.25 -3.05 -2.49
N THR A 160 15.62 -2.18 -1.54
CA THR A 160 16.88 -1.44 -1.59
C THR A 160 18.09 -2.38 -1.49
N LEU A 161 17.95 -3.52 -0.83
CA LEU A 161 19.01 -4.53 -0.70
C LEU A 161 19.25 -5.34 -1.98
N SER A 162 18.39 -5.22 -2.99
CA SER A 162 18.50 -6.02 -4.22
C SER A 162 18.80 -5.18 -5.46
N ARG A 163 19.63 -5.72 -6.37
CA ARG A 163 19.86 -5.14 -7.70
C ARG A 163 18.72 -5.40 -8.67
N LYS A 164 17.93 -6.49 -8.48
CA LYS A 164 16.82 -6.89 -9.33
C LYS A 164 15.48 -6.43 -8.77
N THR A 165 15.40 -5.16 -8.40
CA THR A 165 14.23 -4.56 -7.72
C THR A 165 12.92 -4.81 -8.46
N ALA A 166 12.88 -4.65 -9.79
CA ALA A 166 11.67 -4.85 -10.58
C ALA A 166 11.12 -6.29 -10.52
N LEU A 167 12.01 -7.28 -10.52
CA LEU A 167 11.61 -8.69 -10.41
C LEU A 167 11.02 -8.97 -9.04
N TYR A 168 11.68 -8.53 -7.97
CA TYR A 168 11.19 -8.74 -6.60
C TYR A 168 9.91 -7.96 -6.31
N MET A 169 9.72 -6.78 -6.93
CA MET A 169 8.45 -6.04 -6.82
C MET A 169 7.28 -6.90 -7.30
N ASN A 170 7.37 -7.48 -8.50
CA ASN A 170 6.32 -8.35 -9.03
C ASN A 170 6.14 -9.62 -8.19
N CYS A 171 7.25 -10.20 -7.68
CA CYS A 171 7.20 -11.36 -6.80
C CYS A 171 6.52 -11.09 -5.45
N ILE A 172 6.49 -9.84 -4.98
CA ILE A 172 5.79 -9.46 -3.75
C ILE A 172 4.35 -9.02 -4.06
N GLU A 173 4.15 -8.26 -5.14
CA GLU A 173 2.85 -7.67 -5.49
C GLU A 173 1.78 -8.73 -5.70
N VAL A 174 2.03 -9.70 -6.59
CA VAL A 174 1.03 -10.70 -6.98
C VAL A 174 0.62 -11.60 -5.82
N PRO A 175 1.54 -12.20 -5.03
CA PRO A 175 1.14 -13.02 -3.88
C PRO A 175 0.36 -12.24 -2.82
N VAL A 176 0.71 -10.98 -2.55
CA VAL A 176 -0.03 -10.17 -1.58
C VAL A 176 -1.46 -9.90 -2.07
N VAL A 177 -1.63 -9.58 -3.35
CA VAL A 177 -2.97 -9.38 -3.95
C VAL A 177 -3.83 -10.64 -3.83
N LEU A 178 -3.26 -11.82 -4.08
CA LEU A 178 -4.01 -13.07 -4.03
C LEU A 178 -4.28 -13.54 -2.59
N LEU A 179 -3.28 -13.46 -1.70
CA LEU A 179 -3.38 -13.97 -0.33
C LEU A 179 -4.17 -13.05 0.59
N CYS A 180 -4.03 -11.72 0.45
CA CYS A 180 -4.64 -10.79 1.40
C CYS A 180 -6.13 -10.56 1.19
N GLY A 181 -6.75 -11.27 0.23
CA GLY A 181 -8.19 -11.22 0.08
C GLY A 181 -8.70 -10.00 -0.68
N PHE A 182 -7.89 -9.38 -1.55
CA PHE A 182 -8.34 -8.24 -2.36
C PHE A 182 -9.40 -8.68 -3.39
N VAL A 183 -9.20 -9.83 -4.03
CA VAL A 183 -10.09 -10.36 -5.07
C VAL A 183 -11.02 -11.42 -4.52
N VAL A 184 -10.46 -12.42 -3.82
CA VAL A 184 -11.19 -13.58 -3.30
C VAL A 184 -11.17 -13.55 -1.77
N PRO A 185 -12.28 -13.87 -1.08
CA PRO A 185 -12.28 -13.99 0.38
C PRO A 185 -11.20 -14.97 0.86
N VAL A 186 -10.51 -14.59 1.93
CA VAL A 186 -9.43 -15.44 2.51
C VAL A 186 -9.96 -16.80 2.96
N GLU A 187 -11.24 -16.86 3.33
CA GLU A 187 -11.93 -18.06 3.78
C GLU A 187 -12.07 -19.14 2.68
N GLN A 188 -12.00 -18.73 1.41
CA GLN A 188 -12.06 -19.62 0.23
C GLN A 188 -10.68 -20.18 -0.16
N LEU A 189 -9.61 -19.67 0.44
CA LEU A 189 -8.25 -20.13 0.16
C LEU A 189 -7.96 -21.47 0.86
N PRO A 190 -7.01 -22.27 0.34
CA PRO A 190 -6.51 -23.46 1.04
C PRO A 190 -5.95 -23.10 2.43
N GLY A 191 -6.03 -24.05 3.40
CA GLY A 191 -5.65 -23.80 4.79
C GLY A 191 -4.24 -23.21 5.00
N TRP A 192 -3.25 -23.67 4.22
CA TRP A 192 -1.88 -23.12 4.25
C TRP A 192 -1.84 -21.65 3.80
N ALA A 193 -2.66 -21.30 2.80
CA ALA A 193 -2.73 -19.93 2.29
C ALA A 193 -3.45 -19.01 3.28
N GLN A 194 -4.50 -19.51 3.96
CA GLN A 194 -5.16 -18.78 5.05
C GLN A 194 -4.20 -18.46 6.20
N ALA A 195 -3.36 -19.43 6.58
CA ALA A 195 -2.35 -19.23 7.63
C ALA A 195 -1.33 -18.14 7.23
N ALA A 196 -0.83 -18.20 5.99
CA ALA A 196 0.07 -17.18 5.45
C ALA A 196 -0.61 -15.80 5.35
N ALA A 197 -1.85 -15.74 4.87
CA ALA A 197 -2.64 -14.53 4.77
C ALA A 197 -2.83 -13.83 6.12
N ASN A 198 -3.18 -14.59 7.16
CA ASN A 198 -3.41 -14.05 8.50
C ASN A 198 -2.15 -13.44 9.15
N LEU A 199 -0.96 -13.78 8.66
CA LEU A 199 0.29 -13.19 9.11
C LEU A 199 0.53 -11.80 8.49
N LEU A 200 -0.12 -11.50 7.38
CA LEU A 200 0.07 -10.27 6.62
C LEU A 200 -0.88 -9.16 7.10
N PRO A 201 -0.36 -7.96 7.49
CA PRO A 201 -1.20 -6.85 7.92
C PRO A 201 -2.25 -6.40 6.88
N PRO A 202 -1.98 -6.39 5.56
CA PRO A 202 -2.97 -6.02 4.56
C PRO A 202 -4.24 -6.87 4.60
N THR A 203 -4.16 -8.14 5.00
CA THR A 203 -5.34 -9.02 5.16
C THR A 203 -6.33 -8.47 6.19
N TRP A 204 -5.83 -8.01 7.33
CA TRP A 204 -6.65 -7.42 8.39
C TRP A 204 -7.19 -6.05 7.99
N ALA A 205 -6.43 -5.30 7.19
CA ALA A 205 -6.86 -4.03 6.61
C ALA A 205 -8.06 -4.22 5.67
N VAL A 206 -8.00 -5.22 4.79
CA VAL A 206 -9.10 -5.59 3.88
C VAL A 206 -10.33 -6.03 4.66
N ARG A 207 -10.17 -6.94 5.64
CA ARG A 207 -11.26 -7.42 6.49
C ARG A 207 -11.94 -6.27 7.23
N LEU A 208 -11.14 -5.37 7.82
CA LEU A 208 -11.68 -4.24 8.58
C LEU A 208 -12.53 -3.32 7.71
N LEU A 209 -12.06 -2.96 6.50
CA LEU A 209 -12.83 -2.14 5.58
C LEU A 209 -14.11 -2.83 5.11
N ARG A 210 -14.05 -4.12 4.81
CA ARG A 210 -15.23 -4.88 4.39
C ARG A 210 -16.29 -4.95 5.47
N GLN A 211 -15.89 -5.19 6.72
CA GLN A 211 -16.82 -5.18 7.85
C GLN A 211 -17.53 -3.85 8.03
N THR A 212 -16.82 -2.73 7.84
CA THR A 212 -17.43 -1.40 7.96
C THR A 212 -18.43 -1.10 6.85
N VAL A 213 -18.21 -1.61 5.64
CA VAL A 213 -19.16 -1.45 4.52
C VAL A 213 -20.35 -2.38 4.62
N ALA A 214 -20.14 -3.62 5.09
CA ALA A 214 -21.21 -4.58 5.35
C ALA A 214 -22.03 -4.25 6.61
N ALA A 215 -21.70 -3.19 7.34
CA ALA A 215 -22.30 -2.82 8.63
C ALA A 215 -22.21 -3.92 9.71
N GLU A 216 -21.32 -4.88 9.54
CA GLU A 216 -21.05 -5.94 10.51
C GLU A 216 -20.03 -5.47 11.56
N LEU A 217 -20.46 -4.67 12.51
CA LEU A 217 -19.58 -4.10 13.54
C LEU A 217 -19.19 -5.09 14.64
N SER A 218 -19.77 -6.30 14.63
CA SER A 218 -19.41 -7.38 15.55
C SER A 218 -17.95 -7.81 15.31
N GLY A 219 -17.08 -7.54 16.28
CA GLY A 219 -15.65 -7.88 16.17
C GLY A 219 -14.76 -6.80 15.52
N PHE A 220 -15.29 -5.62 15.20
CA PHE A 220 -14.52 -4.50 14.65
C PHE A 220 -13.30 -4.17 15.50
N TRP A 221 -13.47 -3.98 16.80
CA TRP A 221 -12.38 -3.66 17.74
C TRP A 221 -11.33 -4.76 17.84
N ARG A 222 -11.74 -6.02 17.75
CA ARG A 222 -10.81 -7.17 17.72
C ARG A 222 -9.94 -7.11 16.44
N ASN A 223 -10.55 -6.93 15.28
CA ASN A 223 -9.84 -6.88 14.01
C ASN A 223 -8.95 -5.63 13.89
N LEU A 224 -9.42 -4.49 14.42
CA LEU A 224 -8.60 -3.29 14.55
C LEU A 224 -7.38 -3.53 15.46
N GLY A 225 -7.57 -4.20 16.60
CA GLY A 225 -6.49 -4.55 17.52
C GLY A 225 -5.44 -5.45 16.86
N ILE A 226 -5.87 -6.48 16.11
CA ILE A 226 -4.96 -7.36 15.36
C ILE A 226 -4.23 -6.59 14.26
N LEU A 227 -4.93 -5.72 13.53
CA LEU A 227 -4.33 -4.86 12.50
C LEU A 227 -3.24 -3.95 13.10
N VAL A 228 -3.52 -3.31 14.22
CA VAL A 228 -2.55 -2.44 14.90
C VAL A 228 -1.34 -3.24 15.38
N LEU A 229 -1.57 -4.41 15.98
CA LEU A 229 -0.49 -5.28 16.48
C LEU A 229 0.40 -5.79 15.33
N SER A 230 -0.20 -6.30 14.26
CA SER A 230 0.54 -6.77 13.08
C SER A 230 1.29 -5.64 12.39
N THR A 231 0.68 -4.45 12.29
CA THR A 231 1.34 -3.24 11.74
C THR A 231 2.52 -2.81 12.62
N ALA A 232 2.38 -2.85 13.95
CA ALA A 232 3.47 -2.54 14.87
C ALA A 232 4.65 -3.51 14.73
N LEU A 233 4.37 -4.80 14.52
CA LEU A 233 5.39 -5.81 14.25
C LEU A 233 6.15 -5.51 12.94
N PHE A 234 5.46 -5.18 11.86
CA PHE A 234 6.06 -4.78 10.58
C PHE A 234 6.83 -3.46 10.70
N ALA A 235 6.35 -2.52 11.50
CA ALA A 235 7.07 -1.28 11.81
C ALA A 235 8.39 -1.56 12.56
N GLY A 236 8.37 -2.52 13.49
CA GLY A 236 9.57 -3.00 14.19
C GLY A 236 10.58 -3.63 13.22
N LEU A 237 10.12 -4.51 12.33
CA LEU A 237 10.95 -5.12 11.29
C LEU A 237 11.54 -4.06 10.34
N ALA A 238 10.75 -3.08 9.92
CA ALA A 238 11.22 -1.99 9.08
C ALA A 238 12.31 -1.16 9.77
N ARG A 239 12.19 -0.94 11.09
CA ARG A 239 13.20 -0.24 11.89
C ARG A 239 14.50 -1.04 12.01
N LEU A 240 14.41 -2.35 12.21
CA LEU A 240 15.58 -3.24 12.26
C LEU A 240 16.33 -3.27 10.93
N LEU A 241 15.59 -3.45 9.82
CA LEU A 241 16.15 -3.43 8.47
C LEU A 241 16.83 -2.10 8.14
N TYR A 242 16.23 -0.98 8.52
CA TYR A 242 16.87 0.32 8.36
C TYR A 242 18.22 0.38 9.07
N GLY A 243 18.31 -0.13 10.30
CA GLY A 243 19.57 -0.17 11.07
C GLY A 243 20.66 -0.99 10.37
N VAL A 244 20.28 -2.09 9.72
CA VAL A 244 21.21 -2.92 8.92
C VAL A 244 21.70 -2.15 7.69
N ILE A 245 20.78 -1.54 6.93
CA ILE A 245 21.10 -0.77 5.73
C ILE A 245 22.00 0.42 6.07
N GLU A 246 21.66 1.17 7.13
CA GLU A 246 22.46 2.33 7.55
C GLU A 246 23.89 1.93 7.93
N LYS A 247 24.07 0.82 8.65
CA LYS A 247 25.40 0.29 8.97
C LYS A 247 26.19 -0.10 7.72
N GLN A 248 25.56 -0.80 6.78
CA GLN A 248 26.21 -1.22 5.53
C GLN A 248 26.65 -0.02 4.69
N VAL A 249 25.79 0.98 4.54
CA VAL A 249 26.08 2.18 3.76
C VAL A 249 27.22 3.00 4.41
N ARG A 250 27.20 3.16 5.73
CA ARG A 250 28.21 3.96 6.46
C ARG A 250 29.56 3.28 6.58
N VAL A 251 29.59 1.95 6.74
CA VAL A 251 30.82 1.19 6.99
C VAL A 251 31.51 0.78 5.70
N LEU A 252 30.74 0.33 4.71
CA LEU A 252 31.32 -0.20 3.47
C LEU A 252 31.58 0.86 2.41
N GLY A 253 31.02 2.09 2.53
CA GLY A 253 31.20 3.17 1.57
C GLY A 253 30.73 2.83 0.14
N ASN A 254 30.19 1.64 -0.05
CA ASN A 254 29.92 1.01 -1.34
C ASN A 254 28.42 1.12 -1.65
N LEU A 255 28.00 2.33 -2.05
CA LEU A 255 26.66 2.55 -2.57
C LEU A 255 26.44 1.89 -3.94
N GLU A 256 27.52 1.45 -4.60
CA GLU A 256 27.49 0.81 -5.91
C GLU A 256 27.42 -0.73 -5.85
N VAL A 257 27.61 -1.35 -4.69
CA VAL A 257 27.68 -2.83 -4.55
C VAL A 257 26.30 -3.47 -4.33
N PHE A 258 25.27 -2.69 -4.08
CA PHE A 258 23.90 -3.21 -3.89
C PHE A 258 22.97 -2.93 -5.05
#